data_a293fb5c4042ceaeceb4414e4d4ce0fa
#
_entry.id   a293fb5c4042ceaeceb4414e4d4ce0fa
#
_cell.length_a   1.000
_cell.length_b   1.000
_cell.length_c   1.000
_cell.angle_alpha   90.00
_cell.angle_beta   90.00
_cell.angle_gamma   90.00
#
_symmetry.space_group_name_H-M   'P 1'
#
loop_
_entity.id
_entity.type
_entity.pdbx_description
1 polymer ?
#
loop_
_entity_poly.entity_id
_entity_poly.type
_entity_poly.pdbx_seq_one_letter_code
_entity_poly.pdbx_strand_id
1 'polypeptide(L)'
;GVFEPQEGNFEFEWMDHILDKMHAAGIKVILGTPTYSIPAWLAYKHPEVLAEHTKGNKAYYGIRQNMDFTNPTYQFYCERIIRKMLERYAQHPAVIGYQVDNETEARGVNNRDYFFGFRNYIKQKFNNDLNLLAKEWGLNYWGMNINTWEEFYRRDGVTSPSYKNEWERYNRKEVADFLNWQCDLVNEYKRKDQFVTHCFMPDFHNIDQVESFRQMQYPAINVYHDVQDKQDGQRIAYAGDFVRTVADNNYIVMETNAQGIGWDARTQFPPYDNQLRQNVYAHY
;
A
#
# COMPACT_ATOMS: atom_id res chain seq x y z
N GLY A 1 -0.11 -15.35 -8.76
CA GLY A 1 -0.48 -16.57 -9.39
C GLY A 1 -0.39 -16.57 -10.89
N VAL A 2 -1.00 -15.59 -11.60
CA VAL A 2 -1.07 -15.66 -13.09
C VAL A 2 0.29 -15.47 -13.75
N PHE A 3 1.10 -14.52 -13.30
CA PHE A 3 2.44 -14.29 -13.85
C PHE A 3 3.44 -15.39 -13.48
N GLU A 4 3.23 -16.07 -12.37
CA GLU A 4 4.06 -17.15 -11.87
C GLU A 4 3.17 -18.20 -11.21
N PRO A 5 2.54 -19.09 -11.99
CA PRO A 5 1.65 -20.12 -11.49
C PRO A 5 2.34 -21.19 -10.66
N GLN A 6 3.62 -21.42 -10.92
CA GLN A 6 4.53 -22.26 -10.14
C GLN A 6 5.83 -21.51 -9.94
N GLU A 7 6.49 -21.75 -8.82
CA GLU A 7 7.75 -21.09 -8.50
C GLU A 7 8.79 -21.25 -9.62
N GLY A 8 9.26 -20.11 -10.14
CA GLY A 8 10.24 -20.05 -11.23
C GLY A 8 9.68 -20.22 -12.64
N ASN A 9 8.40 -20.58 -12.79
CA ASN A 9 7.73 -20.67 -14.08
C ASN A 9 6.93 -19.39 -14.35
N PHE A 10 7.43 -18.56 -15.28
CA PHE A 10 6.84 -17.26 -15.60
C PHE A 10 6.01 -17.34 -16.88
N GLU A 11 4.77 -16.89 -16.82
CA GLU A 11 3.82 -16.87 -17.94
C GLU A 11 3.36 -15.43 -18.21
N PHE A 12 3.92 -14.82 -19.25
CA PHE A 12 3.67 -13.43 -19.61
C PHE A 12 2.88 -13.26 -20.93
N GLU A 13 2.67 -14.31 -21.71
CA GLU A 13 2.09 -14.26 -23.07
C GLU A 13 0.71 -13.60 -23.09
N TRP A 14 -0.08 -13.81 -22.06
CA TRP A 14 -1.41 -13.19 -21.92
C TRP A 14 -1.29 -11.66 -21.77
N MET A 15 -0.29 -11.17 -21.03
CA MET A 15 -0.05 -9.73 -20.85
C MET A 15 0.57 -9.11 -22.11
N ASP A 16 1.46 -9.84 -22.80
CA ASP A 16 1.98 -9.42 -24.11
C ASP A 16 0.82 -9.11 -25.06
N HIS A 17 -0.12 -10.05 -25.16
CA HIS A 17 -1.28 -9.88 -26.04
C HIS A 17 -2.14 -8.67 -25.64
N ILE A 18 -2.34 -8.42 -24.34
CA ILE A 18 -3.08 -7.24 -23.84
C ILE A 18 -2.34 -5.96 -24.24
N LEU A 19 -1.05 -5.85 -23.94
CA LEU A 19 -0.27 -4.65 -24.21
C LEU A 19 -0.18 -4.34 -25.71
N ASP A 20 0.00 -5.36 -26.54
CA ASP A 20 0.00 -5.21 -28.00
C ASP A 20 -1.36 -4.70 -28.53
N LYS A 21 -2.47 -5.24 -28.01
CA LYS A 21 -3.81 -4.77 -28.35
C LYS A 21 -4.05 -3.33 -27.91
N MET A 22 -3.64 -2.97 -26.71
CA MET A 22 -3.73 -1.61 -26.20
C MET A 22 -2.91 -0.66 -27.08
N HIS A 23 -1.67 -1.03 -27.42
CA HIS A 23 -0.84 -0.23 -28.29
C HIS A 23 -1.46 -0.02 -29.67
N ALA A 24 -1.94 -1.09 -30.30
CA ALA A 24 -2.60 -1.03 -31.61
C ALA A 24 -3.86 -0.13 -31.61
N ALA A 25 -4.57 -0.06 -30.48
CA ALA A 25 -5.73 0.80 -30.28
C ALA A 25 -5.37 2.23 -29.83
N GLY A 26 -4.10 2.59 -29.69
CA GLY A 26 -3.66 3.90 -29.20
C GLY A 26 -3.89 4.12 -27.70
N ILE A 27 -4.23 3.07 -26.94
CA ILE A 27 -4.50 3.14 -25.52
C ILE A 27 -3.19 3.08 -24.71
N LYS A 28 -3.03 4.01 -23.78
CA LYS A 28 -1.88 4.07 -22.88
C LYS A 28 -2.15 3.23 -21.63
N VAL A 29 -1.09 2.63 -21.08
CA VAL A 29 -1.18 1.71 -19.95
C VAL A 29 -0.30 2.18 -18.82
N ILE A 30 -0.85 2.18 -17.60
CA ILE A 30 -0.10 2.27 -16.35
C ILE A 30 -0.05 0.84 -15.79
N LEU A 31 1.16 0.30 -15.64
CA LEU A 31 1.38 -1.08 -15.18
C LEU A 31 1.46 -1.14 -13.65
N GLY A 32 0.66 -2.00 -13.03
CA GLY A 32 0.74 -2.25 -11.58
C GLY A 32 1.81 -3.28 -11.23
N THR A 33 2.61 -3.04 -10.18
CA THR A 33 3.45 -4.09 -9.60
C THR A 33 2.58 -5.16 -8.93
N PRO A 34 2.81 -6.45 -9.17
CA PRO A 34 1.89 -7.51 -8.74
C PRO A 34 2.18 -7.98 -7.31
N THR A 35 2.22 -7.06 -6.34
CA THR A 35 2.69 -7.33 -4.97
C THR A 35 1.59 -7.45 -3.94
N TYR A 36 0.41 -6.89 -4.15
CA TYR A 36 -0.62 -6.81 -3.12
C TYR A 36 -1.42 -8.12 -2.88
N SER A 37 -1.11 -9.16 -3.63
CA SER A 37 -1.57 -10.54 -3.38
C SER A 37 -0.49 -11.54 -3.76
N ILE A 38 -0.47 -12.70 -3.10
CA ILE A 38 0.54 -13.74 -3.31
C ILE A 38 -0.05 -14.97 -4.01
N PRO A 39 0.74 -15.72 -4.79
CA PRO A 39 0.31 -17.01 -5.31
C PRO A 39 0.20 -18.07 -4.22
N ALA A 40 -0.66 -19.06 -4.44
CA ALA A 40 -0.91 -20.13 -3.47
C ALA A 40 0.37 -20.91 -3.11
N TRP A 41 1.24 -21.14 -4.09
CA TRP A 41 2.49 -21.85 -3.86
C TRP A 41 3.41 -21.12 -2.89
N LEU A 42 3.41 -19.75 -2.89
CA LEU A 42 4.22 -18.97 -1.97
C LEU A 42 3.71 -19.11 -0.53
N ALA A 43 2.40 -18.97 -0.32
CA ALA A 43 1.81 -19.18 0.99
C ALA A 43 1.99 -20.62 1.51
N TYR A 44 2.01 -21.62 0.61
CA TYR A 44 2.22 -23.02 0.96
C TYR A 44 3.68 -23.30 1.36
N LYS A 45 4.65 -22.83 0.57
CA LYS A 45 6.08 -23.07 0.81
C LYS A 45 6.66 -22.19 1.91
N HIS A 46 6.15 -20.99 2.05
CA HIS A 46 6.64 -19.93 2.93
C HIS A 46 5.51 -19.33 3.77
N PRO A 47 4.87 -20.11 4.65
CA PRO A 47 3.74 -19.63 5.46
C PRO A 47 4.10 -18.47 6.40
N GLU A 48 5.38 -18.23 6.64
CA GLU A 48 5.89 -17.08 7.40
C GLU A 48 5.67 -15.73 6.73
N VAL A 49 5.39 -15.71 5.41
CA VAL A 49 5.05 -14.47 4.69
C VAL A 49 3.66 -13.95 5.02
N LEU A 50 2.80 -14.80 5.57
CA LEU A 50 1.44 -14.39 5.94
C LEU A 50 1.48 -13.52 7.19
N ALA A 51 0.66 -12.47 7.19
CA ALA A 51 0.53 -11.57 8.32
C ALA A 51 0.01 -12.30 9.57
N GLU A 52 0.60 -12.02 10.69
CA GLU A 52 0.07 -12.37 12.01
C GLU A 52 -0.55 -11.12 12.62
N HIS A 53 -1.83 -11.18 12.93
CA HIS A 53 -2.56 -10.06 13.51
C HIS A 53 -2.49 -10.07 15.04
N THR A 54 -2.97 -9.01 15.66
CA THR A 54 -3.11 -8.93 17.12
C THR A 54 -3.75 -10.20 17.66
N LYS A 55 -3.24 -10.73 18.78
CA LYS A 55 -3.63 -11.99 19.43
C LYS A 55 -3.16 -13.28 18.71
N GLY A 56 -2.18 -13.18 17.80
CA GLY A 56 -1.58 -14.36 17.19
C GLY A 56 -2.43 -15.05 16.12
N ASN A 57 -3.51 -14.41 15.68
CA ASN A 57 -4.30 -14.92 14.57
C ASN A 57 -3.56 -14.68 13.25
N LYS A 58 -3.25 -15.75 12.52
CA LYS A 58 -2.65 -15.64 11.20
C LYS A 58 -3.69 -15.27 10.15
N ALA A 59 -3.30 -14.46 9.18
CA ALA A 59 -4.12 -14.20 8.00
C ALA A 59 -4.31 -15.48 7.19
N TYR A 60 -5.48 -15.61 6.58
CA TYR A 60 -5.74 -16.68 5.64
C TYR A 60 -5.25 -16.30 4.24
N TYR A 61 -4.79 -17.31 3.49
CA TYR A 61 -4.52 -17.15 2.07
C TYR A 61 -5.81 -16.81 1.28
N GLY A 62 -5.68 -16.08 0.20
CA GLY A 62 -6.73 -15.85 -0.79
C GLY A 62 -7.33 -14.46 -0.80
N ILE A 63 -7.09 -13.64 0.22
CA ILE A 63 -7.48 -12.23 0.23
C ILE A 63 -6.21 -11.38 0.01
N ARG A 64 -6.38 -10.24 -0.64
CA ARG A 64 -5.31 -9.27 -0.86
C ARG A 64 -4.77 -8.71 0.45
N GLN A 65 -3.49 -8.32 0.48
CA GLN A 65 -2.83 -7.62 1.58
C GLN A 65 -2.85 -8.39 2.91
N ASN A 66 -2.70 -9.71 2.85
CA ASN A 66 -2.59 -10.58 4.02
C ASN A 66 -1.15 -11.02 4.28
N MET A 67 -0.18 -10.22 3.86
CA MET A 67 1.23 -10.50 4.00
C MET A 67 1.89 -9.54 4.97
N ASP A 68 2.95 -10.03 5.61
CA ASP A 68 3.94 -9.17 6.25
C ASP A 68 4.87 -8.62 5.16
N PHE A 69 4.60 -7.39 4.72
CA PHE A 69 5.37 -6.76 3.65
C PHE A 69 6.80 -6.39 4.05
N THR A 70 7.17 -6.51 5.32
CA THR A 70 8.55 -6.37 5.80
C THR A 70 9.30 -7.71 5.83
N ASN A 71 8.60 -8.83 5.61
CA ASN A 71 9.22 -10.15 5.63
C ASN A 71 10.20 -10.28 4.46
N PRO A 72 11.49 -10.65 4.71
CA PRO A 72 12.51 -10.69 3.67
C PRO A 72 12.25 -11.75 2.60
N THR A 73 11.60 -12.86 2.93
CA THR A 73 11.20 -13.87 1.95
C THR A 73 10.13 -13.30 1.01
N TYR A 74 9.13 -12.60 1.55
CA TYR A 74 8.13 -11.93 0.74
C TYR A 74 8.76 -10.87 -0.17
N GLN A 75 9.63 -10.01 0.36
CA GLN A 75 10.32 -8.99 -0.42
C GLN A 75 11.17 -9.61 -1.54
N PHE A 76 11.88 -10.70 -1.27
CA PHE A 76 12.64 -11.43 -2.31
C PHE A 76 11.76 -11.85 -3.49
N TYR A 77 10.59 -12.43 -3.22
CA TYR A 77 9.68 -12.85 -4.29
C TYR A 77 8.99 -11.67 -4.98
N CYS A 78 8.71 -10.59 -4.26
CA CYS A 78 8.23 -9.33 -4.87
C CYS A 78 9.26 -8.72 -5.81
N GLU A 79 10.51 -8.58 -5.38
CA GLU A 79 11.59 -8.07 -6.21
C GLU A 79 11.74 -8.90 -7.47
N ARG A 80 11.77 -10.22 -7.34
CA ARG A 80 11.92 -11.15 -8.46
C ARG A 80 10.84 -10.96 -9.52
N ILE A 81 9.57 -10.91 -9.10
CA ILE A 81 8.46 -10.75 -10.08
C ILE A 81 8.41 -9.35 -10.67
N ILE A 82 8.70 -8.30 -9.89
CA ILE A 82 8.79 -6.93 -10.38
C ILE A 82 9.87 -6.83 -11.46
N ARG A 83 11.09 -7.30 -11.18
CA ARG A 83 12.20 -7.28 -12.15
C ARG A 83 11.84 -8.03 -13.43
N LYS A 84 11.26 -9.22 -13.34
CA LYS A 84 10.81 -10.00 -14.50
C LYS A 84 9.78 -9.25 -15.36
N MET A 85 8.86 -8.57 -14.74
CA MET A 85 7.87 -7.74 -15.41
C MET A 85 8.52 -6.53 -16.07
N LEU A 86 9.42 -5.84 -15.39
CA LEU A 86 10.09 -4.65 -15.89
C LEU A 86 11.07 -4.98 -17.03
N GLU A 87 11.88 -6.06 -16.91
CA GLU A 87 12.75 -6.56 -17.98
C GLU A 87 11.97 -6.75 -19.29
N ARG A 88 10.73 -7.21 -19.21
CA ARG A 88 9.90 -7.46 -20.37
C ARG A 88 9.19 -6.24 -20.92
N TYR A 89 8.65 -5.38 -20.03
CA TYR A 89 7.66 -4.36 -20.41
C TYR A 89 8.15 -2.91 -20.32
N ALA A 90 9.30 -2.64 -19.73
CA ALA A 90 9.74 -1.25 -19.55
C ALA A 90 9.89 -0.49 -20.87
N GLN A 91 10.24 -1.18 -21.94
CA GLN A 91 10.39 -0.58 -23.27
C GLN A 91 9.12 -0.67 -24.13
N HIS A 92 8.04 -1.26 -23.63
CA HIS A 92 6.81 -1.40 -24.41
C HIS A 92 6.15 -0.03 -24.66
N PRO A 93 5.78 0.32 -25.91
CA PRO A 93 5.35 1.68 -26.27
C PRO A 93 3.97 2.07 -25.69
N ALA A 94 3.15 1.10 -25.29
CA ALA A 94 1.89 1.39 -24.60
C ALA A 94 2.10 1.83 -23.16
N VAL A 95 3.18 1.40 -22.49
CA VAL A 95 3.43 1.65 -21.06
C VAL A 95 3.95 3.07 -20.86
N ILE A 96 3.17 3.89 -20.15
CA ILE A 96 3.47 5.29 -19.85
C ILE A 96 3.85 5.54 -18.39
N GLY A 97 3.63 4.58 -17.53
CA GLY A 97 3.91 4.71 -16.10
C GLY A 97 3.65 3.43 -15.33
N TYR A 98 3.93 3.49 -14.04
CA TYR A 98 3.79 2.37 -13.12
C TYR A 98 3.05 2.79 -11.86
N GLN A 99 2.13 1.92 -11.42
CA GLN A 99 1.55 1.97 -10.09
C GLN A 99 2.26 0.92 -9.22
N VAL A 100 2.97 1.37 -8.18
CA VAL A 100 3.56 0.43 -7.22
C VAL A 100 2.50 -0.01 -6.22
N ASP A 101 2.33 -1.31 -6.05
CA ASP A 101 1.33 -1.94 -5.18
C ASP A 101 -0.10 -1.38 -5.36
N ASN A 102 -0.99 -1.56 -4.40
CA ASN A 102 -2.36 -1.05 -4.44
C ASN A 102 -2.92 -0.79 -3.04
N GLU A 103 -3.34 0.45 -2.75
CA GLU A 103 -3.94 0.84 -1.47
C GLU A 103 -3.19 0.28 -0.26
N THR A 104 -1.87 0.41 -0.27
CA THR A 104 -0.99 -0.21 0.72
C THR A 104 -1.19 0.39 2.10
N GLU A 105 -1.41 -0.46 3.08
CA GLU A 105 -1.53 -0.09 4.48
C GLU A 105 -1.05 -1.23 5.40
N ALA A 106 -0.68 -0.90 6.62
CA ALA A 106 -0.17 -1.88 7.60
C ALA A 106 -1.27 -2.68 8.30
N ARG A 107 -2.26 -3.17 7.62
CA ARG A 107 -3.47 -3.94 8.05
C ARG A 107 -3.34 -4.79 9.33
N GLY A 108 -2.78 -4.22 10.41
CA GLY A 108 -2.62 -4.90 11.69
C GLY A 108 -1.54 -5.99 11.69
N VAL A 109 -0.55 -5.90 10.80
CA VAL A 109 0.62 -6.79 10.80
C VAL A 109 1.30 -6.72 12.16
N ASN A 110 1.52 -7.88 12.76
CA ASN A 110 2.10 -8.01 14.10
C ASN A 110 2.96 -9.26 14.21
N ASN A 111 3.66 -9.62 13.13
CA ASN A 111 4.60 -10.73 13.09
C ASN A 111 5.75 -10.49 14.09
N ARG A 112 6.40 -11.57 14.52
CA ARG A 112 7.49 -11.49 15.49
C ARG A 112 8.61 -10.54 15.01
N ASP A 113 9.02 -10.68 13.76
CA ASP A 113 10.14 -9.89 13.22
C ASP A 113 9.71 -8.45 12.93
N TYR A 114 8.45 -8.22 12.54
CA TYR A 114 7.85 -6.90 12.45
C TYR A 114 7.91 -6.16 13.80
N PHE A 115 7.56 -6.86 14.89
CA PHE A 115 7.67 -6.31 16.23
C PHE A 115 9.13 -6.03 16.65
N PHE A 116 10.05 -6.88 16.27
CA PHE A 116 11.48 -6.63 16.53
C PHE A 116 12.00 -5.42 15.76
N GLY A 117 11.49 -5.19 14.53
CA GLY A 117 11.71 -3.96 13.80
C GLY A 117 11.23 -2.72 14.57
N PHE A 118 10.02 -2.78 15.11
CA PHE A 118 9.48 -1.70 15.96
C PHE A 118 10.36 -1.46 17.21
N ARG A 119 10.74 -2.51 17.91
CA ARG A 119 11.64 -2.37 19.07
C ARG A 119 12.95 -1.69 18.69
N ASN A 120 13.53 -2.06 17.56
CA ASN A 120 14.77 -1.44 17.07
C ASN A 120 14.53 0.03 16.67
N TYR A 121 13.41 0.35 16.06
CA TYR A 121 13.02 1.72 15.75
C TYR A 121 12.95 2.57 17.03
N ILE A 122 12.30 2.09 18.09
CA ILE A 122 12.24 2.79 19.38
C ILE A 122 13.63 2.91 20.00
N LYS A 123 14.42 1.85 19.97
CA LYS A 123 15.81 1.86 20.47
C LYS A 123 16.65 2.93 19.79
N GLN A 124 16.57 3.06 18.50
CA GLN A 124 17.25 4.11 17.74
C GLN A 124 16.75 5.51 18.08
N LYS A 125 15.42 5.68 18.12
CA LYS A 125 14.78 6.96 18.45
C LYS A 125 15.19 7.50 19.81
N PHE A 126 15.39 6.65 20.78
CA PHE A 126 15.82 7.01 22.13
C PHE A 126 17.34 6.85 22.35
N ASN A 127 18.14 6.79 21.28
CA ASN A 127 19.58 6.66 21.36
C ASN A 127 20.07 5.50 22.25
N ASN A 128 19.33 4.40 22.29
CA ASN A 128 19.59 3.24 23.15
C ASN A 128 19.50 3.56 24.66
N ASP A 129 18.85 4.65 25.05
CA ASP A 129 18.73 5.10 26.46
C ASP A 129 17.33 4.74 27.00
N LEU A 130 17.28 3.73 27.87
CA LEU A 130 16.07 3.29 28.56
C LEU A 130 15.58 4.29 29.59
N ASN A 131 16.46 5.10 30.22
CA ASN A 131 16.06 6.11 31.17
C ASN A 131 15.35 7.25 30.44
N LEU A 132 15.85 7.64 29.27
CA LEU A 132 15.16 8.62 28.42
C LEU A 132 13.80 8.12 27.99
N LEU A 133 13.72 6.87 27.51
CA LEU A 133 12.45 6.24 27.16
C LEU A 133 11.47 6.23 28.34
N ALA A 134 11.94 5.80 29.52
CA ALA A 134 11.12 5.71 30.72
C ALA A 134 10.59 7.08 31.16
N LYS A 135 11.41 8.11 31.07
CA LYS A 135 11.06 9.49 31.37
C LYS A 135 10.01 10.04 30.39
N GLU A 136 10.28 9.93 29.09
CA GLU A 136 9.41 10.50 28.04
C GLU A 136 8.06 9.79 27.96
N TRP A 137 8.02 8.49 28.22
CA TRP A 137 6.80 7.68 28.17
C TRP A 137 6.11 7.52 29.52
N GLY A 138 6.70 8.00 30.60
CA GLY A 138 6.12 7.88 31.96
C GLY A 138 6.06 6.43 32.44
N LEU A 139 7.05 5.59 32.14
CA LEU A 139 7.01 4.15 32.42
C LEU A 139 7.11 3.82 33.92
N ASN A 140 7.39 4.78 34.78
CA ASN A 140 7.35 4.59 36.23
C ASN A 140 5.94 4.32 36.77
N TYR A 141 4.92 4.66 35.98
CA TYR A 141 3.53 4.47 36.35
C TYR A 141 3.12 3.01 36.15
N TRP A 142 2.46 2.43 37.16
CA TRP A 142 2.01 1.03 37.21
C TRP A 142 3.07 -0.01 36.89
N GLY A 143 4.35 0.27 37.22
CA GLY A 143 5.43 -0.71 37.04
C GLY A 143 5.74 -1.06 35.61
N MET A 144 5.54 -0.10 34.68
CA MET A 144 5.80 -0.32 33.25
C MET A 144 7.27 -0.21 32.86
N ASN A 145 8.16 0.09 33.82
CA ASN A 145 9.59 0.19 33.58
C ASN A 145 10.17 -1.11 33.04
N ILE A 146 11.17 -0.96 32.17
CA ILE A 146 11.98 -2.05 31.63
C ILE A 146 13.45 -1.78 31.95
N ASN A 147 14.22 -2.84 32.18
CA ASN A 147 15.63 -2.75 32.50
C ASN A 147 16.54 -3.07 31.30
N THR A 148 15.99 -3.81 30.34
CA THR A 148 16.68 -4.18 29.10
C THR A 148 15.73 -4.03 27.91
N TRP A 149 16.28 -3.91 26.70
CA TRP A 149 15.47 -3.85 25.47
C TRP A 149 14.74 -5.18 25.17
N GLU A 150 15.22 -6.29 25.69
CA GLU A 150 14.58 -7.60 25.58
C GLU A 150 13.26 -7.64 26.35
N GLU A 151 13.12 -6.82 27.39
CA GLU A 151 11.88 -6.64 28.15
C GLU A 151 10.88 -5.70 27.48
N PHE A 152 11.21 -5.13 26.32
CA PHE A 152 10.27 -4.35 25.54
C PHE A 152 9.28 -5.28 24.82
N TYR A 153 8.11 -5.47 25.43
CA TYR A 153 7.08 -6.39 24.95
C TYR A 153 6.06 -5.74 24.03
N ARG A 154 5.39 -6.57 23.25
CA ARG A 154 4.10 -6.23 22.66
C ARG A 154 3.13 -5.89 23.79
N ARG A 155 2.34 -4.85 23.58
CA ARG A 155 1.36 -4.43 24.57
C ARG A 155 -0.05 -4.60 24.02
N ASP A 156 -0.80 -5.49 24.68
CA ASP A 156 -2.23 -5.59 24.45
C ASP A 156 -2.95 -4.52 25.29
N GLY A 157 -3.75 -3.72 24.61
CA GLY A 157 -4.53 -2.69 25.26
C GLY A 157 -3.76 -1.40 25.57
N VAL A 158 -4.52 -0.33 25.74
CA VAL A 158 -4.01 1.04 25.75
C VAL A 158 -3.69 1.49 27.15
N THR A 159 -2.56 1.09 27.70
CA THR A 159 -2.06 1.67 28.94
C THR A 159 -1.02 2.78 28.70
N SER A 160 -0.48 2.88 27.47
CA SER A 160 0.50 3.91 27.12
C SER A 160 0.14 4.55 25.78
N PRO A 161 -0.38 5.80 25.77
CA PRO A 161 -0.62 6.54 24.54
C PRO A 161 0.64 6.72 23.69
N SER A 162 1.80 6.89 24.32
CA SER A 162 3.09 7.03 23.64
C SER A 162 3.46 5.78 22.84
N TYR A 163 3.28 4.58 23.44
CA TYR A 163 3.50 3.32 22.74
C TYR A 163 2.59 3.19 21.50
N LYS A 164 1.29 3.47 21.68
CA LYS A 164 0.31 3.40 20.59
C LYS A 164 0.68 4.35 19.44
N ASN A 165 0.98 5.60 19.77
CA ASN A 165 1.32 6.61 18.77
C ASN A 165 2.60 6.24 18.01
N GLU A 166 3.61 5.71 18.70
CA GLU A 166 4.84 5.28 18.03
C GLU A 166 4.65 4.01 17.21
N TRP A 167 3.78 3.08 17.64
CA TRP A 167 3.39 1.94 16.84
C TRP A 167 2.72 2.35 15.53
N GLU A 168 1.81 3.31 15.59
CA GLU A 168 1.14 3.86 14.41
C GLU A 168 2.12 4.61 13.48
N ARG A 169 3.10 5.33 14.04
CA ARG A 169 4.17 5.96 13.26
C ARG A 169 5.07 4.94 12.58
N TYR A 170 5.44 3.91 13.31
CA TYR A 170 6.23 2.81 12.76
C TYR A 170 5.48 2.13 11.61
N ASN A 171 4.20 1.83 11.78
CA ASN A 171 3.37 1.25 10.72
C ASN A 171 3.36 2.14 9.46
N ARG A 172 3.17 3.44 9.62
CA ARG A 172 3.20 4.38 8.48
C ARG A 172 4.57 4.43 7.79
N LYS A 173 5.63 4.41 8.59
CA LYS A 173 7.01 4.38 8.07
C LYS A 173 7.26 3.12 7.24
N GLU A 174 6.90 1.94 7.75
CA GLU A 174 7.12 0.68 7.04
C GLU A 174 6.33 0.62 5.71
N VAL A 175 5.11 1.18 5.67
CA VAL A 175 4.36 1.33 4.43
C VAL A 175 5.11 2.23 3.43
N ALA A 176 5.58 3.39 3.88
CA ALA A 176 6.33 4.31 3.04
C ALA A 176 7.63 3.68 2.52
N ASP A 177 8.36 2.97 3.37
CA ASP A 177 9.60 2.29 2.99
C ASP A 177 9.34 1.19 1.95
N PHE A 178 8.28 0.40 2.12
CA PHE A 178 7.91 -0.64 1.15
C PHE A 178 7.52 -0.08 -0.21
N LEU A 179 6.78 1.03 -0.25
CA LEU A 179 6.42 1.71 -1.50
C LEU A 179 7.64 2.34 -2.19
N ASN A 180 8.47 3.07 -1.43
CA ASN A 180 9.67 3.68 -1.98
C ASN A 180 10.69 2.64 -2.47
N TRP A 181 10.82 1.50 -1.79
CA TRP A 181 11.62 0.39 -2.27
C TRP A 181 11.14 -0.16 -3.64
N GLN A 182 9.83 -0.27 -3.84
CA GLN A 182 9.30 -0.65 -5.16
C GLN A 182 9.55 0.44 -6.21
N CYS A 183 9.49 1.73 -5.82
CA CYS A 183 9.86 2.83 -6.70
C CYS A 183 11.33 2.73 -7.14
N ASP A 184 12.24 2.37 -6.22
CA ASP A 184 13.66 2.16 -6.55
C ASP A 184 13.82 1.07 -7.62
N LEU A 185 13.14 -0.07 -7.46
CA LEU A 185 13.15 -1.14 -8.46
C LEU A 185 12.62 -0.68 -9.83
N VAL A 186 11.51 0.06 -9.84
CA VAL A 186 10.95 0.59 -11.08
C VAL A 186 11.89 1.60 -11.74
N ASN A 187 12.52 2.46 -10.96
CA ASN A 187 13.45 3.49 -11.44
C ASN A 187 14.70 2.92 -12.13
N GLU A 188 15.12 1.68 -11.80
CA GLU A 188 16.22 1.00 -12.48
C GLU A 188 15.90 0.67 -13.96
N TYR A 189 14.63 0.51 -14.32
CA TYR A 189 14.20 0.00 -15.63
C TYR A 189 13.39 1.00 -16.46
N LYS A 190 12.65 1.88 -15.82
CA LYS A 190 11.72 2.78 -16.51
C LYS A 190 12.42 3.75 -17.45
N ARG A 191 11.76 4.11 -18.53
CA ARG A 191 12.21 5.19 -19.41
C ARG A 191 12.04 6.55 -18.72
N LYS A 192 12.74 7.55 -19.22
CA LYS A 192 12.67 8.95 -18.68
C LYS A 192 11.29 9.60 -18.82
N ASP A 193 10.53 9.16 -19.83
CA ASP A 193 9.19 9.66 -20.14
C ASP A 193 8.09 8.93 -19.35
N GLN A 194 8.44 7.92 -18.57
CA GLN A 194 7.52 7.16 -17.73
C GLN A 194 7.54 7.70 -16.31
N PHE A 195 6.37 7.68 -15.65
CA PHE A 195 6.20 8.09 -14.26
C PHE A 195 5.94 6.90 -13.33
N VAL A 196 6.07 7.14 -12.03
CA VAL A 196 5.67 6.21 -10.97
C VAL A 196 4.61 6.88 -10.12
N THR A 197 3.62 6.12 -9.73
CA THR A 197 2.52 6.54 -8.85
C THR A 197 2.09 5.41 -7.91
N HIS A 198 1.23 5.74 -6.96
CA HIS A 198 0.51 4.80 -6.11
C HIS A 198 -0.88 5.36 -5.85
N CYS A 199 -1.89 4.50 -5.78
CA CYS A 199 -3.24 4.89 -5.43
C CYS A 199 -3.53 4.68 -3.95
N PHE A 200 -4.20 5.60 -3.31
CA PHE A 200 -4.67 5.46 -1.93
C PHE A 200 -6.08 6.03 -1.76
N MET A 201 -6.75 5.60 -0.72
CA MET A 201 -8.03 6.20 -0.32
C MET A 201 -7.76 7.49 0.49
N PRO A 202 -8.45 8.59 0.20
CA PRO A 202 -8.24 9.86 0.92
C PRO A 202 -8.46 9.74 2.44
N ASP A 203 -9.26 8.79 2.86
CA ASP A 203 -9.67 8.58 4.26
C ASP A 203 -8.67 7.68 5.03
N PHE A 204 -7.59 7.18 4.41
CA PHE A 204 -6.60 6.34 5.08
C PHE A 204 -5.71 7.18 5.99
N HIS A 205 -5.83 6.96 7.29
CA HIS A 205 -5.03 7.65 8.32
C HIS A 205 -3.80 6.86 8.80
N ASN A 206 -3.67 5.61 8.34
CA ASN A 206 -2.62 4.68 8.74
C ASN A 206 -1.45 4.61 7.76
N ILE A 207 -1.37 5.56 6.85
CA ILE A 207 -0.22 5.78 5.96
C ILE A 207 0.32 7.20 6.14
N ASP A 208 1.59 7.41 5.86
CA ASP A 208 2.21 8.72 5.68
C ASP A 208 2.26 9.01 4.19
N GLN A 209 1.31 9.79 3.70
CA GLN A 209 1.18 10.07 2.28
C GLN A 209 2.41 10.83 1.74
N VAL A 210 2.93 11.79 2.50
CA VAL A 210 4.07 12.60 2.06
C VAL A 210 5.31 11.73 1.88
N GLU A 211 5.65 10.91 2.88
CA GLU A 211 6.79 10.00 2.78
C GLU A 211 6.57 8.89 1.75
N SER A 212 5.34 8.38 1.61
CA SER A 212 5.01 7.34 0.62
C SER A 212 5.17 7.82 -0.81
N PHE A 213 4.87 9.10 -1.09
CA PHE A 213 4.97 9.68 -2.43
C PHE A 213 6.32 10.35 -2.74
N ARG A 214 7.30 10.29 -1.84
CA ARG A 214 8.58 10.97 -1.98
C ARG A 214 9.31 10.72 -3.30
N GLN A 215 9.15 9.53 -3.88
CA GLN A 215 9.80 9.13 -5.14
C GLN A 215 8.85 9.11 -6.34
N MET A 216 7.59 9.48 -6.16
CA MET A 216 6.57 9.42 -7.20
C MET A 216 6.38 10.80 -7.85
N GLN A 217 6.06 10.80 -9.14
CA GLN A 217 5.88 12.02 -9.92
C GLN A 217 4.47 12.58 -9.81
N TYR A 218 3.46 11.70 -9.73
CA TYR A 218 2.07 12.10 -9.61
C TYR A 218 1.40 11.34 -8.47
N PRO A 219 0.81 12.02 -7.49
CA PRO A 219 -0.03 11.35 -6.52
C PRO A 219 -1.30 10.85 -7.19
N ALA A 220 -1.79 9.71 -6.75
CA ALA A 220 -3.05 9.16 -7.26
C ALA A 220 -3.98 8.73 -6.14
N ILE A 221 -5.27 8.87 -6.38
CA ILE A 221 -6.30 8.54 -5.40
C ILE A 221 -7.38 7.66 -6.00
N ASN A 222 -8.01 6.91 -5.11
CA ASN A 222 -9.23 6.16 -5.37
C ASN A 222 -10.40 6.91 -4.73
N VAL A 223 -11.32 7.40 -5.55
CA VAL A 223 -12.49 8.15 -5.09
C VAL A 223 -13.75 7.50 -5.61
N TYR A 224 -14.49 6.91 -4.70
CA TYR A 224 -15.79 6.30 -5.01
C TYR A 224 -16.90 7.23 -4.55
N HIS A 225 -17.86 7.47 -5.43
CA HIS A 225 -18.94 8.41 -5.23
C HIS A 225 -20.22 7.68 -4.84
N ASP A 226 -20.97 8.27 -3.95
CA ASP A 226 -22.38 7.94 -3.82
C ASP A 226 -23.13 8.34 -5.09
N VAL A 227 -24.29 7.74 -5.32
CA VAL A 227 -25.12 7.98 -6.50
C VAL A 227 -26.51 8.43 -6.11
N GLN A 228 -27.27 8.90 -7.10
CA GLN A 228 -28.63 9.41 -6.92
C GLN A 228 -28.65 10.57 -5.93
N ASP A 229 -29.60 10.62 -5.01
CA ASP A 229 -29.76 11.70 -4.04
C ASP A 229 -28.67 11.73 -2.94
N LYS A 230 -27.81 10.71 -2.89
CA LYS A 230 -26.70 10.62 -1.92
C LYS A 230 -25.38 11.19 -2.44
N GLN A 231 -25.34 11.60 -3.72
CA GLN A 231 -24.11 12.14 -4.29
C GLN A 231 -23.67 13.40 -3.53
N ASP A 232 -22.41 13.40 -3.13
CA ASP A 232 -21.81 14.49 -2.37
C ASP A 232 -20.57 15.06 -3.08
N GLY A 233 -20.69 16.28 -3.59
CA GLY A 233 -19.58 16.99 -4.23
C GLY A 233 -18.49 17.43 -3.26
N GLN A 234 -18.78 17.54 -1.96
CA GLN A 234 -17.78 17.91 -0.95
C GLN A 234 -16.70 16.84 -0.81
N ARG A 235 -17.06 15.56 -0.92
CA ARG A 235 -16.10 14.45 -0.88
C ARG A 235 -15.12 14.53 -2.05
N ILE A 236 -15.59 14.89 -3.23
CA ILE A 236 -14.72 15.04 -4.42
C ILE A 236 -13.75 16.20 -4.21
N ALA A 237 -14.26 17.35 -3.79
CA ALA A 237 -13.44 18.53 -3.51
C ALA A 237 -12.39 18.26 -2.42
N TYR A 238 -12.81 17.66 -1.29
CA TYR A 238 -11.90 17.29 -0.22
C TYR A 238 -10.79 16.36 -0.71
N ALA A 239 -11.14 15.30 -1.46
CA ALA A 239 -10.17 14.34 -1.95
C ALA A 239 -9.15 14.98 -2.90
N GLY A 240 -9.62 15.84 -3.80
CA GLY A 240 -8.76 16.59 -4.73
C GLY A 240 -7.82 17.55 -4.02
N ASP A 241 -8.34 18.37 -3.12
CA ASP A 241 -7.54 19.32 -2.34
C ASP A 241 -6.53 18.60 -1.45
N PHE A 242 -6.96 17.53 -0.78
CA PHE A 242 -6.08 16.74 0.08
C PHE A 242 -4.89 16.17 -0.71
N VAL A 243 -5.15 15.49 -1.83
CA VAL A 243 -4.08 14.81 -2.59
C VAL A 243 -3.10 15.82 -3.22
N ARG A 244 -3.56 17.00 -3.59
CA ARG A 244 -2.69 18.07 -4.12
C ARG A 244 -1.68 18.56 -3.08
N THR A 245 -2.01 18.50 -1.80
CA THR A 245 -1.07 18.89 -0.71
C THR A 245 0.06 17.87 -0.52
N VAL A 246 -0.12 16.63 -0.99
CA VAL A 246 0.86 15.55 -0.77
C VAL A 246 2.14 15.74 -1.59
N ALA A 247 2.02 16.18 -2.84
CA ALA A 247 3.16 16.25 -3.76
C ALA A 247 3.27 17.60 -4.51
N ASP A 248 2.53 18.63 -4.10
CA ASP A 248 2.50 19.96 -4.74
C ASP A 248 2.39 19.87 -6.28
N ASN A 249 1.55 18.96 -6.74
CA ASN A 249 1.36 18.68 -8.16
C ASN A 249 -0.11 18.32 -8.43
N ASN A 250 -0.45 18.22 -9.71
CA ASN A 250 -1.73 17.66 -10.10
C ASN A 250 -1.79 16.17 -9.78
N TYR A 251 -2.98 15.60 -9.71
CA TYR A 251 -3.19 14.22 -9.29
C TYR A 251 -3.90 13.39 -10.37
N ILE A 252 -3.87 12.09 -10.17
CA ILE A 252 -4.59 11.11 -11.00
C ILE A 252 -5.71 10.50 -10.15
N VAL A 253 -6.92 10.45 -10.69
CA VAL A 253 -7.97 9.57 -10.15
C VAL A 253 -7.76 8.20 -10.76
N MET A 254 -7.20 7.29 -9.96
CA MET A 254 -6.80 5.96 -10.43
C MET A 254 -7.99 5.01 -10.45
N GLU A 255 -8.85 5.12 -9.46
CA GLU A 255 -10.07 4.33 -9.38
C GLU A 255 -11.28 5.23 -9.06
N THR A 256 -12.36 5.00 -9.76
CA THR A 256 -13.66 5.59 -9.48
C THR A 256 -14.77 4.64 -9.93
N ASN A 257 -16.02 4.95 -9.60
CA ASN A 257 -17.16 4.10 -9.92
C ASN A 257 -18.09 4.73 -10.95
N ALA A 258 -18.62 3.90 -11.84
CA ALA A 258 -19.66 4.30 -12.77
C ALA A 258 -21.07 4.20 -12.15
N GLN A 259 -21.21 3.49 -11.03
CA GLN A 259 -22.46 3.31 -10.28
C GLN A 259 -22.14 3.16 -8.80
N GLY A 260 -23.16 3.12 -7.94
CA GLY A 260 -22.96 2.86 -6.53
C GLY A 260 -22.15 1.57 -6.30
N ILE A 261 -21.07 1.66 -5.51
CA ILE A 261 -20.29 0.52 -5.11
C ILE A 261 -20.94 -0.14 -3.90
N GLY A 262 -21.14 -1.43 -4.01
CA GLY A 262 -21.54 -2.28 -2.91
C GLY A 262 -21.15 -3.72 -3.20
N TRP A 263 -20.91 -4.47 -2.15
CA TRP A 263 -20.53 -5.88 -2.23
C TRP A 263 -21.75 -6.81 -2.32
N ASP A 264 -22.95 -6.25 -2.29
CA ASP A 264 -24.21 -6.96 -2.54
C ASP A 264 -25.16 -6.13 -3.41
N ALA A 265 -26.14 -6.79 -4.00
CA ALA A 265 -27.11 -6.17 -4.91
C ALA A 265 -27.96 -5.07 -4.25
N ARG A 266 -28.02 -5.00 -2.92
CA ARG A 266 -28.83 -3.99 -2.18
C ARG A 266 -28.14 -2.63 -2.13
N THR A 267 -26.85 -2.59 -2.37
CA THR A 267 -26.01 -1.39 -2.29
C THR A 267 -25.46 -0.94 -3.64
N GLN A 268 -25.77 -1.70 -4.71
CA GLN A 268 -25.38 -1.38 -6.08
C GLN A 268 -26.52 -0.66 -6.81
N PHE A 269 -26.51 0.66 -6.79
CA PHE A 269 -27.51 1.49 -7.48
C PHE A 269 -26.92 2.14 -8.73
N PRO A 270 -27.67 2.23 -9.84
CA PRO A 270 -27.26 3.02 -11.00
C PRO A 270 -27.30 4.52 -10.64
N PRO A 271 -26.43 5.34 -11.23
CA PRO A 271 -26.54 6.79 -11.12
C PRO A 271 -27.76 7.31 -11.89
N TYR A 272 -28.21 8.52 -11.57
CA TYR A 272 -29.12 9.26 -12.46
C TYR A 272 -28.38 9.68 -13.75
N ASP A 273 -29.12 9.96 -14.79
CA ASP A 273 -28.56 10.43 -16.05
C ASP A 273 -27.63 11.63 -15.84
N ASN A 274 -26.43 11.54 -16.41
CA ASN A 274 -25.35 12.53 -16.32
C ASN A 274 -24.60 12.63 -14.95
N GLN A 275 -24.95 11.88 -13.92
CA GLN A 275 -24.21 11.94 -12.65
C GLN A 275 -22.75 11.52 -12.81
N LEU A 276 -22.47 10.44 -13.54
CA LEU A 276 -21.08 10.03 -13.83
C LEU A 276 -20.30 11.17 -14.51
N ARG A 277 -20.91 11.81 -15.50
CA ARG A 277 -20.30 12.95 -16.18
C ARG A 277 -20.05 14.11 -15.21
N GLN A 278 -20.98 14.41 -14.33
CA GLN A 278 -20.85 15.44 -13.30
C GLN A 278 -19.68 15.12 -12.36
N ASN A 279 -19.55 13.85 -11.91
CA ASN A 279 -18.45 13.43 -11.05
C ASN A 279 -17.09 13.60 -11.73
N VAL A 280 -16.98 13.19 -13.00
CA VAL A 280 -15.74 13.39 -13.78
C VAL A 280 -15.38 14.87 -13.87
N TYR A 281 -16.34 15.74 -14.17
CA TYR A 281 -16.08 17.19 -14.25
C TYR A 281 -15.77 17.83 -12.89
N ALA A 282 -16.25 17.27 -11.79
CA ALA A 282 -15.97 17.79 -10.46
C ALA A 282 -14.52 17.52 -10.00
N HIS A 283 -13.78 16.65 -10.68
CA HIS A 283 -12.36 16.42 -10.46
C HIS A 283 -11.44 17.39 -11.23
N TYR A 284 -11.93 18.13 -12.20
CA TYR A 284 -11.19 19.14 -12.96
C TYR A 284 -11.18 20.50 -12.24
#